data_684c037e9a1eafb2d4812337d82a0b6c
#
_entry.id   684c037e9a1eafb2d4812337d82a0b6c
#
_cell.length_a   1.000
_cell.length_b   1.000
_cell.length_c   1.000
_cell.angle_alpha   90.00
_cell.angle_beta   90.00
_cell.angle_gamma   90.00
#
_symmetry.space_group_name_H-M   'P 1'
#
loop_
_entity.id
_entity.type
_entity.pdbx_description
1 polymer ?
#
loop_
_entity_poly.entity_id
_entity_poly.type
_entity_poly.pdbx_seq_one_letter_code
_entity_poly.pdbx_strand_id
1 'polypeptide(L)'
;MAVTINIVLGNLKPQLWATNADSVSFVKGALEANGVSVKIGLDNLDPDAINLFFDRFYVEPNLPVKLKAAGIKYGIVCTEAISPQGIWNYGAEGDEPYTFAAFELAAKNAEFVWCQLAESVEVCREINPNSAHLKYGYLSTMESFTRLPAVDRDIDLLMSGMPSKRREKVVAALFDAGASHSLPRATCSSLYQRCLNGTN
;
A
#
# COMPACT_ATOMS: atom_id res chain seq x y z
N MET A 1 -13.62 -21.28 15.37
CA MET A 1 -12.26 -21.38 14.78
C MET A 1 -11.67 -19.98 14.73
N ALA A 2 -10.40 -19.82 15.11
CA ALA A 2 -9.72 -18.53 14.97
C ALA A 2 -9.52 -18.20 13.49
N VAL A 3 -9.77 -16.95 13.11
CA VAL A 3 -9.54 -16.50 11.74
C VAL A 3 -8.02 -16.39 11.52
N THR A 4 -7.55 -16.94 10.40
CA THR A 4 -6.17 -16.80 9.97
C THR A 4 -6.13 -15.93 8.71
N ILE A 5 -5.26 -14.96 8.68
CA ILE A 5 -4.96 -14.14 7.50
C ILE A 5 -3.58 -14.54 6.96
N ASN A 6 -3.51 -14.81 5.66
CA ASN A 6 -2.26 -15.03 4.95
C ASN A 6 -1.99 -13.82 4.05
N ILE A 7 -1.03 -12.96 4.43
CA ILE A 7 -0.65 -11.80 3.61
C ILE A 7 0.18 -12.31 2.45
N VAL A 8 -0.33 -12.16 1.23
CA VAL A 8 0.32 -12.65 0.00
C VAL A 8 1.06 -11.50 -0.66
N LEU A 9 2.38 -11.54 -0.58
CA LEU A 9 3.24 -10.52 -1.19
C LEU A 9 3.51 -10.80 -2.68
N GLY A 10 3.42 -12.06 -3.07
CA GLY A 10 3.62 -12.54 -4.44
C GLY A 10 5.01 -12.23 -5.01
N ASN A 11 5.16 -12.40 -6.31
CA ASN A 11 6.40 -12.12 -7.07
C ASN A 11 6.68 -10.62 -7.24
N LEU A 12 6.49 -9.82 -6.18
CA LEU A 12 6.92 -8.43 -6.22
C LEU A 12 8.43 -8.36 -6.38
N LYS A 13 8.89 -7.55 -7.33
CA LYS A 13 10.31 -7.19 -7.39
C LYS A 13 10.72 -6.61 -6.02
N PRO A 14 11.94 -6.88 -5.52
CA PRO A 14 12.38 -6.40 -4.20
C PRO A 14 12.15 -4.90 -3.97
N GLN A 15 12.24 -4.08 -5.04
CA GLN A 15 11.98 -2.65 -4.97
C GLN A 15 10.52 -2.31 -4.61
N LEU A 16 9.55 -3.15 -5.02
CA LEU A 16 8.13 -2.96 -4.72
C LEU A 16 7.76 -3.46 -3.32
N TRP A 17 8.57 -4.33 -2.74
CA TRP A 17 8.42 -4.71 -1.32
C TRP A 17 8.64 -3.52 -0.40
N ALA A 18 9.67 -2.72 -0.68
CA ALA A 18 10.00 -1.55 0.10
C ALA A 18 8.84 -0.54 0.15
N THR A 19 8.09 -0.38 -0.95
CA THR A 19 6.98 0.58 -1.01
C THR A 19 5.77 0.17 -0.16
N ASN A 20 5.60 -1.13 0.09
CA ASN A 20 4.46 -1.67 0.85
C ASN A 20 4.86 -2.20 2.23
N ALA A 21 6.14 -2.21 2.58
CA ALA A 21 6.64 -2.82 3.81
C ALA A 21 5.97 -2.26 5.07
N ASP A 22 5.83 -0.94 5.15
CA ASP A 22 5.19 -0.29 6.30
C ASP A 22 3.71 -0.63 6.40
N SER A 23 3.00 -0.63 5.26
CA SER A 23 1.58 -1.02 5.20
C SER A 23 1.37 -2.47 5.61
N VAL A 24 2.21 -3.37 5.12
CA VAL A 24 2.18 -4.80 5.48
C VAL A 24 2.48 -5.00 6.96
N SER A 25 3.51 -4.33 7.48
CA SER A 25 3.90 -4.40 8.90
C SER A 25 2.79 -3.87 9.81
N PHE A 26 2.18 -2.74 9.41
CA PHE A 26 1.06 -2.17 10.15
C PHE A 26 -0.14 -3.12 10.18
N VAL A 27 -0.57 -3.62 9.04
CA VAL A 27 -1.73 -4.52 8.95
C VAL A 27 -1.47 -5.80 9.74
N LYS A 28 -0.28 -6.39 9.60
CA LYS A 28 0.11 -7.58 10.37
C LYS A 28 0.03 -7.30 11.86
N GLY A 29 0.73 -6.28 12.34
CA GLY A 29 0.79 -5.95 13.78
C GLY A 29 -0.58 -5.58 14.35
N ALA A 30 -1.41 -4.84 13.62
CA ALA A 30 -2.75 -4.48 14.05
C ALA A 30 -3.67 -5.71 14.16
N LEU A 31 -3.59 -6.64 13.22
CA LEU A 31 -4.35 -7.90 13.26
C LEU A 31 -3.90 -8.78 14.44
N GLU A 32 -2.60 -8.94 14.64
CA GLU A 32 -2.04 -9.72 15.74
C GLU A 32 -2.39 -9.13 17.10
N ALA A 33 -2.36 -7.80 17.24
CA ALA A 33 -2.80 -7.10 18.45
C ALA A 33 -4.30 -7.33 18.78
N ASN A 34 -5.10 -7.68 17.77
CA ASN A 34 -6.51 -8.05 17.92
C ASN A 34 -6.75 -9.56 17.96
N GLY A 35 -5.71 -10.37 18.16
CA GLY A 35 -5.82 -11.82 18.33
C GLY A 35 -6.05 -12.62 17.03
N VAL A 36 -5.82 -11.99 15.88
CA VAL A 36 -5.89 -12.66 14.57
C VAL A 36 -4.54 -13.31 14.27
N SER A 37 -4.55 -14.58 13.87
CA SER A 37 -3.33 -15.25 13.41
C SER A 37 -2.94 -14.74 12.03
N VAL A 38 -1.69 -14.27 11.87
CA VAL A 38 -1.21 -13.73 10.60
C VAL A 38 0.03 -14.49 10.12
N LYS A 39 -0.01 -14.90 8.85
CA LYS A 39 1.12 -15.46 8.11
C LYS A 39 1.53 -14.49 7.01
N ILE A 40 2.76 -14.57 6.55
CA ILE A 40 3.22 -13.89 5.34
C ILE A 40 3.67 -14.97 4.36
N GLY A 41 2.96 -15.08 3.25
CA GLY A 41 3.31 -15.93 2.13
C GLY A 41 3.91 -15.11 0.99
N LEU A 42 5.07 -15.52 0.47
CA LEU A 42 5.64 -14.83 -0.69
C LEU A 42 4.77 -15.06 -1.93
N ASP A 43 4.56 -16.31 -2.30
CA ASP A 43 3.78 -16.71 -3.47
C ASP A 43 2.78 -17.84 -3.14
N ASN A 44 2.69 -18.21 -1.86
CA ASN A 44 1.89 -19.35 -1.45
C ASN A 44 0.52 -18.89 -0.96
N LEU A 45 -0.52 -19.38 -1.62
CA LEU A 45 -1.89 -19.28 -1.13
C LEU A 45 -2.12 -20.32 -0.03
N ASP A 46 -2.85 -19.94 0.99
CA ASP A 46 -3.29 -20.83 2.05
C ASP A 46 -4.80 -21.09 1.88
N PRO A 47 -5.22 -22.30 1.53
CA PRO A 47 -6.63 -22.62 1.32
C PRO A 47 -7.46 -22.56 2.61
N ASP A 48 -6.82 -22.66 3.78
CA ASP A 48 -7.47 -22.64 5.09
C ASP A 48 -7.50 -21.24 5.73
N ALA A 49 -6.96 -20.22 5.03
CA ALA A 49 -6.89 -18.84 5.48
C ALA A 49 -7.61 -17.89 4.52
N ILE A 50 -7.81 -16.65 4.94
CA ILE A 50 -8.16 -15.57 4.02
C ILE A 50 -6.84 -14.99 3.48
N ASN A 51 -6.62 -15.09 2.19
CA ASN A 51 -5.43 -14.59 1.52
C ASN A 51 -5.58 -13.08 1.27
N LEU A 52 -4.75 -12.26 1.89
CA LEU A 52 -4.83 -10.81 1.83
C LEU A 52 -3.84 -10.27 0.79
N PHE A 53 -4.36 -9.60 -0.24
CA PHE A 53 -3.59 -9.01 -1.32
C PHE A 53 -3.54 -7.48 -1.19
N PHE A 54 -2.39 -6.91 -1.57
CA PHE A 54 -2.20 -5.47 -1.71
C PHE A 54 -2.19 -5.13 -3.21
N ASP A 55 -3.31 -4.66 -3.76
CA ASP A 55 -3.49 -4.14 -5.14
C ASP A 55 -2.92 -4.97 -6.29
N ARG A 56 -2.89 -6.29 -6.23
CA ARG A 56 -2.15 -7.09 -7.22
C ARG A 56 -2.94 -7.62 -8.41
N PHE A 57 -4.22 -7.41 -8.46
CA PHE A 57 -5.08 -8.05 -9.47
C PHE A 57 -4.88 -7.52 -10.88
N TYR A 58 -4.24 -6.39 -11.05
CA TYR A 58 -3.89 -5.83 -12.35
C TYR A 58 -2.80 -6.65 -13.08
N VAL A 59 -1.92 -7.33 -12.35
CA VAL A 59 -0.85 -8.17 -12.95
C VAL A 59 -1.44 -9.46 -13.52
N GLU A 60 -2.48 -10.00 -12.90
CA GLU A 60 -3.17 -11.21 -13.33
C GLU A 60 -4.68 -11.02 -13.25
N PRO A 61 -5.30 -10.39 -14.25
CA PRO A 61 -6.75 -10.05 -14.22
C PRO A 61 -7.68 -11.25 -14.03
N ASN A 62 -7.23 -12.44 -14.41
CA ASN A 62 -8.01 -13.68 -14.23
C ASN A 62 -7.79 -14.36 -12.87
N LEU A 63 -6.90 -13.85 -12.03
CA LEU A 63 -6.63 -14.43 -10.71
C LEU A 63 -7.90 -14.53 -9.85
N PRO A 64 -8.76 -13.52 -9.75
CA PRO A 64 -10.00 -13.61 -8.95
C PRO A 64 -10.90 -14.76 -9.36
N VAL A 65 -11.01 -15.01 -10.67
CA VAL A 65 -11.84 -16.11 -11.20
C VAL A 65 -11.22 -17.46 -10.84
N LYS A 66 -9.91 -17.60 -10.95
CA LYS A 66 -9.18 -18.83 -10.57
C LYS A 66 -9.30 -19.11 -9.07
N LEU A 67 -9.15 -18.09 -8.22
CA LEU A 67 -9.29 -18.23 -6.76
C LEU A 67 -10.70 -18.69 -6.39
N LYS A 68 -11.72 -18.08 -6.98
CA LYS A 68 -13.11 -18.46 -6.75
C LYS A 68 -13.38 -19.90 -7.18
N ALA A 69 -12.92 -20.29 -8.35
CA ALA A 69 -13.06 -21.66 -8.86
C ALA A 69 -12.38 -22.71 -7.98
N ALA A 70 -11.27 -22.33 -7.34
CA ALA A 70 -10.54 -23.17 -6.39
C ALA A 70 -11.10 -23.13 -4.95
N GLY A 71 -12.14 -22.34 -4.68
CA GLY A 71 -12.69 -22.16 -3.34
C GLY A 71 -11.77 -21.40 -2.37
N ILE A 72 -10.77 -20.69 -2.90
CA ILE A 72 -9.80 -19.95 -2.10
C ILE A 72 -10.37 -18.57 -1.76
N LYS A 73 -10.47 -18.29 -0.46
CA LYS A 73 -10.93 -17.01 0.06
C LYS A 73 -9.82 -15.96 0.02
N TYR A 74 -10.21 -14.72 -0.29
CA TYR A 74 -9.26 -13.62 -0.26
C TYR A 74 -9.91 -12.29 0.13
N GLY A 75 -9.09 -11.37 0.64
CA GLY A 75 -9.41 -9.98 0.87
C GLY A 75 -8.43 -9.08 0.12
N ILE A 76 -8.78 -7.80 0.00
CA ILE A 76 -7.96 -6.79 -0.68
C ILE A 76 -7.66 -5.64 0.27
N VAL A 77 -6.40 -5.20 0.31
CA VAL A 77 -6.02 -3.87 0.77
C VAL A 77 -5.84 -3.01 -0.47
N CYS A 78 -6.77 -2.08 -0.67
CA CYS A 78 -6.72 -1.10 -1.75
C CYS A 78 -5.84 0.07 -1.31
N THR A 79 -4.65 0.21 -1.91
CA THR A 79 -3.69 1.26 -1.58
C THR A 79 -3.81 2.48 -2.48
N GLU A 80 -4.52 2.35 -3.60
CA GLU A 80 -4.67 3.37 -4.61
C GLU A 80 -5.95 4.20 -4.45
N ALA A 81 -5.91 5.43 -4.97
CA ALA A 81 -7.09 6.28 -5.02
C ALA A 81 -8.02 5.84 -6.16
N ILE A 82 -9.29 5.65 -5.80
CA ILE A 82 -10.34 5.35 -6.77
C ILE A 82 -11.33 6.50 -6.78
N SER A 83 -11.55 7.10 -7.94
CA SER A 83 -12.53 8.17 -8.09
C SER A 83 -13.96 7.59 -8.25
N PRO A 84 -15.01 8.39 -7.96
CA PRO A 84 -16.40 8.00 -8.24
C PRO A 84 -16.69 7.67 -9.70
N GLN A 85 -15.85 8.15 -10.62
CA GLN A 85 -15.94 7.84 -12.05
C GLN A 85 -15.26 6.51 -12.42
N GLY A 86 -14.80 5.74 -11.42
CA GLY A 86 -14.12 4.48 -11.64
C GLY A 86 -12.72 4.65 -12.25
N ILE A 87 -12.06 5.78 -11.97
CA ILE A 87 -10.69 6.00 -12.40
C ILE A 87 -9.76 5.53 -11.29
N TRP A 88 -8.95 4.55 -11.60
CA TRP A 88 -7.90 4.04 -10.75
C TRP A 88 -6.68 4.97 -10.79
N ASN A 89 -6.18 5.34 -9.61
CA ASN A 89 -4.99 6.17 -9.45
C ASN A 89 -4.98 7.45 -10.30
N TYR A 90 -6.12 8.14 -10.38
CA TYR A 90 -6.30 9.43 -11.08
C TYR A 90 -5.91 9.44 -12.55
N GLY A 91 -6.12 8.34 -13.25
CA GLY A 91 -5.86 8.28 -14.68
C GLY A 91 -4.40 8.58 -14.99
N ALA A 92 -3.50 7.78 -14.44
CA ALA A 92 -2.12 7.85 -14.86
C ALA A 92 -2.09 7.80 -16.38
N GLU A 93 -1.66 8.90 -16.99
CA GLU A 93 -1.42 8.99 -18.42
C GLU A 93 -0.30 8.01 -18.76
N GLY A 94 -0.63 6.82 -19.15
CA GLY A 94 0.35 5.80 -19.48
C GLY A 94 -0.32 4.47 -19.71
N ASP A 95 0.09 3.85 -20.74
CA ASP A 95 -0.33 2.66 -21.44
C ASP A 95 -0.51 1.36 -20.62
N GLU A 96 -0.71 1.43 -19.30
CA GLU A 96 -0.81 0.23 -18.51
C GLU A 96 -2.27 -0.14 -18.25
N PRO A 97 -2.60 -1.44 -18.35
CA PRO A 97 -3.96 -1.95 -18.21
C PRO A 97 -4.40 -2.04 -16.74
N TYR A 98 -4.06 -1.07 -15.93
CA TYR A 98 -4.64 -0.88 -14.61
C TYR A 98 -6.08 -0.42 -14.81
N THR A 99 -6.88 -1.32 -15.33
CA THR A 99 -8.25 -0.99 -15.59
C THR A 99 -9.00 -1.14 -14.28
N PHE A 100 -9.77 -0.13 -13.96
CA PHE A 100 -10.79 -0.21 -12.92
C PHE A 100 -11.59 -1.53 -13.03
N ALA A 101 -11.82 -2.02 -14.25
CA ALA A 101 -12.49 -3.28 -14.50
C ALA A 101 -11.78 -4.50 -13.86
N ALA A 102 -10.45 -4.54 -13.85
CA ALA A 102 -9.72 -5.63 -13.18
C ALA A 102 -9.86 -5.56 -11.66
N PHE A 103 -9.80 -4.35 -11.10
CA PHE A 103 -10.06 -4.11 -9.68
C PHE A 103 -11.52 -4.45 -9.33
N GLU A 104 -12.48 -3.98 -10.11
CA GLU A 104 -13.92 -4.25 -9.90
C GLU A 104 -14.19 -5.75 -9.86
N LEU A 105 -13.65 -6.51 -10.82
CA LEU A 105 -13.77 -7.96 -10.84
C LEU A 105 -13.18 -8.60 -9.57
N ALA A 106 -12.03 -8.12 -9.13
CA ALA A 106 -11.37 -8.61 -7.93
C ALA A 106 -12.17 -8.26 -6.67
N ALA A 107 -12.56 -7.01 -6.52
CA ALA A 107 -13.30 -6.51 -5.35
C ALA A 107 -14.66 -7.21 -5.21
N LYS A 108 -15.38 -7.44 -6.32
CA LYS A 108 -16.66 -8.12 -6.33
C LYS A 108 -16.60 -9.56 -5.82
N ASN A 109 -15.46 -10.22 -5.98
CA ASN A 109 -15.27 -11.61 -5.56
C ASN A 109 -14.51 -11.76 -4.24
N ALA A 110 -14.05 -10.66 -3.64
CA ALA A 110 -13.33 -10.66 -2.37
C ALA A 110 -14.28 -10.80 -1.18
N GLU A 111 -13.81 -11.40 -0.08
CA GLU A 111 -14.52 -11.44 1.21
C GLU A 111 -14.72 -10.03 1.77
N PHE A 112 -13.73 -9.14 1.58
CA PHE A 112 -13.77 -7.73 1.97
C PHE A 112 -12.75 -6.90 1.19
N VAL A 113 -12.94 -5.57 1.21
CA VAL A 113 -11.98 -4.59 0.68
C VAL A 113 -11.67 -3.55 1.75
N TRP A 114 -10.41 -3.41 2.12
CA TRP A 114 -9.93 -2.38 3.03
C TRP A 114 -9.24 -1.26 2.25
N CYS A 115 -9.83 -0.08 2.26
CA CYS A 115 -9.32 1.08 1.54
C CYS A 115 -8.40 1.90 2.45
N GLN A 116 -7.18 2.17 2.03
CA GLN A 116 -6.27 3.08 2.74
C GLN A 116 -6.73 4.54 2.65
N LEU A 117 -7.43 4.89 1.58
CA LEU A 117 -7.95 6.23 1.34
C LEU A 117 -9.45 6.26 1.62
N ALA A 118 -9.88 7.19 2.47
CA ALA A 118 -11.27 7.30 2.91
C ALA A 118 -12.22 7.60 1.73
N GLU A 119 -11.77 8.40 0.78
CA GLU A 119 -12.52 8.78 -0.43
C GLU A 119 -12.81 7.61 -1.37
N SER A 120 -12.02 6.54 -1.29
CA SER A 120 -12.25 5.33 -2.11
C SER A 120 -13.30 4.40 -1.53
N VAL A 121 -13.70 4.59 -0.27
CA VAL A 121 -14.55 3.63 0.46
C VAL A 121 -15.94 3.51 -0.16
N GLU A 122 -16.57 4.62 -0.52
CA GLU A 122 -17.94 4.59 -1.06
C GLU A 122 -17.98 3.90 -2.42
N VAL A 123 -17.01 4.18 -3.29
CA VAL A 123 -16.89 3.48 -4.59
C VAL A 123 -16.68 1.98 -4.38
N CYS A 124 -15.82 1.61 -3.42
CA CYS A 124 -15.60 0.20 -3.11
C CYS A 124 -16.85 -0.48 -2.53
N ARG A 125 -17.67 0.23 -1.74
CA ARG A 125 -18.92 -0.31 -1.16
C ARG A 125 -19.98 -0.59 -2.21
N GLU A 126 -20.04 0.19 -3.27
CA GLU A 126 -20.94 -0.08 -4.40
C GLU A 126 -20.61 -1.41 -5.09
N ILE A 127 -19.33 -1.81 -5.07
CA ILE A 127 -18.83 -3.05 -5.68
C ILE A 127 -18.91 -4.22 -4.68
N ASN A 128 -18.44 -3.99 -3.45
CA ASN A 128 -18.41 -4.98 -2.37
C ASN A 128 -18.88 -4.32 -1.05
N PRO A 129 -20.06 -4.71 -0.53
CA PRO A 129 -20.64 -4.12 0.68
C PRO A 129 -19.74 -4.26 1.93
N ASN A 130 -18.83 -5.23 1.95
CA ASN A 130 -17.87 -5.46 3.02
C ASN A 130 -16.61 -4.57 2.89
N SER A 131 -16.75 -3.41 2.23
CA SER A 131 -15.66 -2.45 2.12
C SER A 131 -15.61 -1.52 3.32
N ALA A 132 -14.39 -1.23 3.80
CA ALA A 132 -14.17 -0.37 4.97
C ALA A 132 -12.90 0.47 4.83
N HIS A 133 -12.85 1.60 5.54
CA HIS A 133 -11.64 2.39 5.64
C HIS A 133 -10.63 1.71 6.56
N LEU A 134 -9.45 1.39 6.04
CA LEU A 134 -8.30 0.94 6.81
C LEU A 134 -7.61 2.15 7.43
N LYS A 135 -8.02 2.50 8.63
CA LYS A 135 -7.42 3.63 9.34
C LYS A 135 -6.06 3.25 9.88
N TYR A 136 -5.05 4.01 9.49
CA TYR A 136 -3.74 3.92 10.13
C TYR A 136 -3.79 4.57 11.50
N GLY A 137 -3.07 3.98 12.45
CA GLY A 137 -2.93 4.46 13.81
C GLY A 137 -1.50 4.27 14.30
N TYR A 138 -1.31 4.47 15.59
CA TYR A 138 -0.04 4.20 16.24
C TYR A 138 0.10 2.71 16.55
N LEU A 139 1.25 2.15 16.21
CA LEU A 139 1.65 0.79 16.55
C LEU A 139 3.09 0.83 17.06
N SER A 140 3.29 0.56 18.35
CA SER A 140 4.61 0.68 19.00
C SER A 140 5.68 -0.23 18.36
N THR A 141 5.28 -1.37 17.81
CA THR A 141 6.19 -2.29 17.11
C THR A 141 6.75 -1.73 15.81
N MET A 142 6.21 -0.61 15.32
CA MET A 142 6.71 0.08 14.12
C MET A 142 7.67 1.23 14.44
N GLU A 143 7.94 1.52 15.70
CA GLU A 143 8.96 2.48 16.07
C GLU A 143 10.36 1.91 15.81
N SER A 144 10.94 2.30 14.67
CA SER A 144 12.22 1.79 14.21
C SER A 144 13.37 2.80 14.33
N PHE A 145 13.09 4.03 14.80
CA PHE A 145 14.10 5.08 14.90
C PHE A 145 13.85 6.02 16.07
N THR A 146 14.95 6.57 16.60
CA THR A 146 14.90 7.59 17.63
C THR A 146 14.58 8.94 17.02
N ARG A 147 13.59 9.62 17.56
CA ARG A 147 13.22 10.95 17.11
C ARG A 147 14.24 11.97 17.62
N LEU A 148 14.92 12.67 16.71
CA LEU A 148 15.81 13.76 17.06
C LEU A 148 15.02 14.96 17.62
N PRO A 149 15.58 15.70 18.61
CA PRO A 149 15.08 17.01 19.01
C PRO A 149 14.95 17.94 17.79
N ALA A 150 14.01 18.87 17.81
CA ALA A 150 13.77 19.75 16.67
C ALA A 150 14.99 20.59 16.28
N VAL A 151 15.82 20.94 17.27
CA VAL A 151 17.06 21.73 17.09
C VAL A 151 18.17 20.95 16.37
N ASP A 152 18.10 19.62 16.40
CA ASP A 152 19.10 18.74 15.79
C ASP A 152 18.68 18.22 14.42
N ARG A 153 17.54 18.71 13.91
CA ARG A 153 17.03 18.30 12.59
C ARG A 153 17.60 19.24 11.53
N ASP A 154 18.26 18.66 10.55
CA ASP A 154 18.90 19.34 9.43
C ASP A 154 18.03 19.34 8.15
N ILE A 155 16.84 18.69 8.21
CA ILE A 155 15.90 18.61 7.10
C ILE A 155 14.59 19.28 7.48
N ASP A 156 14.31 20.43 6.90
CA ASP A 156 13.04 21.14 7.12
C ASP A 156 11.88 20.46 6.41
N LEU A 157 12.11 19.99 5.18
CA LEU A 157 11.10 19.34 4.35
C LEU A 157 11.68 18.14 3.62
N LEU A 158 11.08 16.96 3.84
CA LEU A 158 11.38 15.74 3.10
C LEU A 158 10.24 15.42 2.14
N MET A 159 10.53 15.37 0.86
CA MET A 159 9.60 14.86 -0.15
C MET A 159 10.09 13.49 -0.64
N SER A 160 9.27 12.46 -0.45
CA SER A 160 9.54 11.11 -0.90
C SER A 160 8.57 10.68 -2.00
N GLY A 161 8.96 9.67 -2.78
CA GLY A 161 8.14 9.03 -3.80
C GLY A 161 8.61 9.30 -5.24
N MET A 162 7.91 8.71 -6.21
CA MET A 162 8.26 8.83 -7.63
C MET A 162 8.15 10.27 -8.11
N PRO A 163 9.10 10.76 -8.92
CA PRO A 163 8.98 12.06 -9.58
C PRO A 163 7.71 12.13 -10.44
N SER A 164 7.03 13.26 -10.40
CA SER A 164 5.90 13.56 -11.29
C SER A 164 5.90 15.05 -11.61
N LYS A 165 5.33 15.44 -12.74
CA LYS A 165 5.20 16.85 -13.13
C LYS A 165 4.56 17.73 -12.04
N ARG A 166 3.59 17.17 -11.29
CA ARG A 166 2.98 17.87 -10.15
C ARG A 166 3.97 18.06 -9.00
N ARG A 167 4.73 17.01 -8.64
CA ARG A 167 5.73 17.10 -7.57
C ARG A 167 6.87 18.04 -7.93
N GLU A 168 7.33 18.02 -9.17
CA GLU A 168 8.34 18.96 -9.68
C GLU A 168 7.89 20.41 -9.55
N LYS A 169 6.62 20.73 -9.90
CA LYS A 169 6.07 22.06 -9.72
C LYS A 169 6.01 22.50 -8.26
N VAL A 170 5.62 21.59 -7.34
CA VAL A 170 5.59 21.89 -5.91
C VAL A 170 7.00 22.16 -5.40
N VAL A 171 7.95 21.32 -5.78
CA VAL A 171 9.37 21.49 -5.41
C VAL A 171 9.92 22.82 -5.91
N ALA A 172 9.68 23.17 -7.18
CA ALA A 172 10.10 24.44 -7.74
C ALA A 172 9.53 25.63 -6.96
N ALA A 173 8.22 25.60 -6.66
CA ALA A 173 7.55 26.66 -5.90
C ALA A 173 8.12 26.82 -4.48
N LEU A 174 8.52 25.72 -3.84
CA LEU A 174 9.12 25.74 -2.51
C LEU A 174 10.54 26.35 -2.55
N PHE A 175 11.33 26.06 -3.59
CA PHE A 175 12.63 26.69 -3.80
C PHE A 175 12.51 28.19 -4.06
N ASP A 176 11.56 28.59 -4.91
CA ASP A 176 11.29 30.00 -5.21
C ASP A 176 10.84 30.78 -3.95
N ALA A 177 10.15 30.10 -3.03
CA ALA A 177 9.74 30.66 -1.75
C ALA A 177 10.87 30.72 -0.68
N GLY A 178 12.08 30.31 -1.04
CA GLY A 178 13.25 30.39 -0.13
C GLY A 178 13.35 29.22 0.85
N ALA A 179 12.66 28.12 0.61
CA ALA A 179 12.87 26.90 1.39
C ALA A 179 14.30 26.40 1.18
N SER A 180 15.09 26.42 2.27
CA SER A 180 16.52 26.06 2.21
C SER A 180 16.71 24.54 2.06
N HIS A 181 17.43 24.20 1.16
CA HIS A 181 18.52 23.28 0.80
C HIS A 181 18.60 21.89 1.39
N SER A 182 17.58 21.07 1.46
CA SER A 182 17.91 19.63 1.48
C SER A 182 16.83 18.78 0.89
N LEU A 183 16.65 18.92 -0.43
CA LEU A 183 16.10 17.82 -1.18
C LEU A 183 17.28 16.90 -1.52
N PRO A 184 17.49 15.79 -0.81
CA PRO A 184 18.44 14.81 -1.28
C PRO A 184 17.94 14.37 -2.67
N ARG A 185 18.80 14.47 -3.68
CA ARG A 185 18.62 13.79 -4.97
C ARG A 185 18.76 12.27 -4.75
N ALA A 186 18.11 11.76 -3.71
CA ALA A 186 18.09 10.35 -3.42
C ALA A 186 16.80 9.80 -4.01
N THR A 187 16.95 8.95 -4.99
CA THR A 187 15.88 8.03 -5.35
C THR A 187 15.44 7.29 -4.08
N CYS A 188 14.17 7.00 -3.94
CA CYS A 188 13.58 6.31 -2.77
C CYS A 188 14.42 5.08 -2.31
N SER A 189 15.12 4.41 -3.24
CA SER A 189 16.03 3.30 -2.98
C SER A 189 17.28 3.66 -2.17
N SER A 190 17.84 4.87 -2.30
CA SER A 190 19.09 5.22 -1.60
C SER A 190 18.85 5.66 -0.15
N LEU A 191 17.69 6.27 0.14
CA LEU A 191 17.29 6.58 1.51
C LEU A 191 16.96 5.32 2.29
N TYR A 192 16.23 4.40 1.66
CA TYR A 192 15.88 3.11 2.28
C TYR A 192 17.11 2.26 2.58
N GLN A 193 18.11 2.21 1.69
CA GLN A 193 19.37 1.53 1.96
C GLN A 193 20.17 2.15 3.09
N ARG A 194 20.17 3.49 3.25
CA ARG A 194 20.79 4.15 4.39
C ARG A 194 20.12 3.81 5.71
N CYS A 195 18.78 3.79 5.75
CA CYS A 195 18.04 3.37 6.95
C CYS A 195 18.29 1.91 7.32
N LEU A 196 18.43 1.01 6.33
CA LEU A 196 18.71 -0.41 6.60
C LEU A 196 20.13 -0.68 7.04
N ASN A 197 21.10 0.09 6.57
CA ASN A 197 22.52 -0.15 6.83
C ASN A 197 23.07 0.55 8.09
N GLY A 198 22.23 1.29 8.83
CA GLY A 198 22.62 1.94 10.08
C GLY A 198 23.83 2.88 9.96
N THR A 199 24.13 3.37 8.75
CA THR A 199 25.24 4.31 8.53
C THR A 199 24.71 5.73 8.66
N ASN A 200 25.08 6.35 9.80
CA ASN A 200 25.02 7.79 9.99
C ASN A 200 25.86 8.51 8.96
#